data_d9eaafa62f22cbd6b0417754d5018d18
#
_entry.id   d9eaafa62f22cbd6b0417754d5018d18
#
_cell.length_a   1.000
_cell.length_b   1.000
_cell.length_c   1.000
_cell.angle_alpha   90.00
_cell.angle_beta   90.00
_cell.angle_gamma   90.00
#
_symmetry.space_group_name_H-M   'P 1'
#
loop_
_entity.id
_entity.type
_entity.pdbx_description
1 polymer ?
#
loop_
_entity_poly.entity_id
_entity_poly.type
_entity_poly.pdbx_seq_one_letter_code
_entity_poly.pdbx_strand_id
1 'polypeptide(L)' 'MIKIYVNKIRCKKCGDIIESTHRHDFKFCKCKSVAVDGGKDYLRRCGSMDYWEDLSEYEIIEDDD' A
#
# COMPACT_ATOMS: atom_id res chain seq x y z
N MET A 1 16.96 2.47 4.21
CA MET A 1 16.16 3.09 3.10
C MET A 1 15.28 2.02 2.47
N ILE A 2 14.07 2.37 2.14
CA ILE A 2 13.16 1.46 1.46
C ILE A 2 12.97 1.93 0.01
N LYS A 3 12.98 0.98 -0.92
CA LYS A 3 12.67 1.25 -2.32
C LYS A 3 11.39 0.51 -2.69
N ILE A 4 10.35 1.25 -3.02
CA ILE A 4 9.03 0.70 -3.29
C ILE A 4 8.83 0.61 -4.80
N TYR A 5 8.54 -0.59 -5.29
CA TYR A 5 8.24 -0.83 -6.69
C TYR A 5 6.74 -0.80 -6.95
N VAL A 6 5.98 -1.41 -6.04
CA VAL A 6 4.52 -1.49 -6.12
C VAL A 6 3.95 -1.25 -4.73
N ASN A 7 3.03 -0.31 -4.61
CA ASN A 7 2.31 0.00 -3.37
C ASN A 7 0.85 -0.38 -3.57
N LYS A 8 0.50 -1.62 -3.20
CA LYS A 8 -0.78 -2.23 -3.55
C LYS A 8 -1.28 -3.12 -2.43
N ILE A 9 -2.58 -3.11 -2.23
CA ILE A 9 -3.25 -4.03 -1.30
C ILE A 9 -4.54 -4.56 -1.92
N ARG A 10 -5.01 -5.69 -1.37
CA ARG A 10 -6.33 -6.24 -1.69
C ARG A 10 -7.21 -6.16 -0.45
N CYS A 11 -8.39 -5.59 -0.58
CA CYS A 11 -9.38 -5.57 0.49
C CYS A 11 -9.96 -6.97 0.66
N LYS A 12 -9.90 -7.51 1.88
CA LYS A 12 -10.45 -8.84 2.18
C LYS A 12 -11.97 -8.83 2.28
N LYS A 13 -12.58 -7.66 2.46
CA LYS A 13 -14.04 -7.54 2.58
C LYS A 13 -14.74 -7.46 1.23
N CYS A 14 -14.24 -6.62 0.33
CA CYS A 14 -14.87 -6.45 -0.99
C CYS A 14 -14.08 -7.06 -2.14
N GLY A 15 -12.85 -7.52 -1.87
CA GLY A 15 -11.99 -8.12 -2.88
C GLY A 15 -11.32 -7.13 -3.83
N ASP A 16 -11.54 -5.84 -3.64
CA ASP A 16 -10.98 -4.82 -4.53
C ASP A 16 -9.47 -4.71 -4.35
N ILE A 17 -8.75 -4.55 -5.46
CA ILE A 17 -7.31 -4.33 -5.46
C ILE A 17 -7.07 -2.88 -5.78
N ILE A 18 -6.35 -2.18 -4.90
CA ILE A 18 -6.05 -0.77 -5.06
C ILE A 18 -4.54 -0.54 -4.98
N GLU A 19 -4.07 0.39 -5.78
CA GLU A 19 -2.65 0.72 -5.88
C GLU A 19 -2.45 2.22 -5.78
N SER A 20 -1.49 2.63 -4.94
CA SER A 20 -1.05 4.02 -4.85
C SER A 20 0.16 4.19 -5.76
N THR A 21 0.05 5.04 -6.78
CA THR A 21 1.06 5.16 -7.84
C THR A 21 1.98 6.36 -7.66
N HIS A 22 1.58 7.34 -6.87
CA HIS A 22 2.41 8.52 -6.59
C HIS A 22 2.18 9.00 -5.15
N ARG A 23 3.01 9.93 -4.70
CA ARG A 23 3.17 10.28 -3.28
C ARG A 23 1.88 10.61 -2.54
N HIS A 24 0.99 11.35 -3.14
CA HIS A 24 -0.26 11.75 -2.50
C HIS A 24 -1.48 11.05 -3.11
N ASP A 25 -1.26 9.88 -3.68
CA ASP A 25 -2.33 9.09 -4.29
C ASP A 25 -3.03 8.25 -3.22
N PHE A 26 -4.01 8.84 -2.58
CA PHE A 26 -4.80 8.21 -1.54
C PHE A 26 -6.03 7.56 -2.16
N LYS A 27 -6.12 6.24 -2.07
CA LYS A 27 -7.24 5.50 -2.68
C LYS A 27 -7.89 4.56 -1.68
N PHE A 28 -9.23 4.63 -1.64
CA PHE A 28 -10.05 3.67 -0.91
C PHE A 28 -10.47 2.51 -1.80
N CYS A 29 -10.70 1.34 -1.20
CA CYS A 29 -11.38 0.24 -1.88
C CYS A 29 -12.88 0.55 -2.04
N LYS A 30 -13.60 -0.30 -2.77
CA LYS A 30 -15.03 -0.10 -3.03
C LYS A 30 -15.87 0.04 -1.77
N CYS A 31 -15.61 -0.80 -0.78
CA CYS A 31 -16.37 -0.75 0.49
C CYS A 31 -15.82 0.27 1.48
N LYS A 32 -14.72 0.95 1.12
CA LYS A 32 -14.06 1.98 1.94
C LYS A 32 -13.56 1.51 3.29
N SER A 33 -13.40 0.21 3.47
CA SER A 33 -12.85 -0.36 4.71
C SER A 33 -11.36 -0.15 4.83
N VAL A 34 -10.64 -0.08 3.71
CA VAL A 34 -9.19 0.08 3.69
C VAL A 34 -8.79 1.08 2.61
N ALA A 35 -7.61 1.64 2.76
CA ALA A 35 -7.05 2.59 1.79
C ALA A 35 -5.53 2.45 1.71
N VAL A 36 -4.96 2.88 0.59
CA VAL A 36 -3.51 2.98 0.40
C VAL A 36 -3.12 4.41 0.12
N ASP A 37 -1.90 4.76 0.49
CA ASP A 37 -1.34 6.08 0.25
C ASP A 37 0.19 6.00 0.21
N GLY A 38 0.83 7.01 -0.33
CA GLY A 38 2.28 7.15 -0.30
C GLY A 38 3.00 6.82 -1.60
N GLY A 39 2.32 6.20 -2.55
CA GLY A 39 2.93 5.85 -3.84
C GLY A 39 4.20 5.05 -3.67
N LYS A 40 5.29 5.53 -4.27
CA LYS A 40 6.60 4.88 -4.19
C LYS A 40 7.51 5.53 -3.14
N ASP A 41 6.99 6.48 -2.37
CA ASP A 41 7.77 7.15 -1.33
C ASP A 41 7.64 6.48 0.03
N TYR A 42 6.43 6.04 0.38
CA TYR A 42 6.18 5.32 1.63
C TYR A 42 4.96 4.43 1.52
N LEU A 43 4.91 3.39 2.37
CA LEU A 43 3.79 2.47 2.42
C LEU A 43 2.86 2.87 3.57
N ARG A 44 1.76 3.51 3.23
CA ARG A 44 0.75 3.92 4.20
C ARG A 44 -0.55 3.18 3.95
N ARG A 45 -1.11 2.65 5.03
CA ARG A 45 -2.36 1.90 5.01
C ARG A 45 -3.33 2.50 6.00
N CYS A 46 -4.60 2.58 5.63
CA CYS A 46 -5.69 2.97 6.53
C CYS A 46 -6.65 1.80 6.65
N GLY A 47 -7.21 1.62 7.85
CA GLY A 47 -8.11 0.52 8.16
C GLY A 47 -7.44 -0.55 9.02
N SER A 48 -8.22 -1.55 9.41
CA SER A 48 -7.69 -2.63 10.24
C SER A 48 -6.78 -3.56 9.43
N MET A 49 -5.68 -3.98 10.03
CA MET A 49 -4.75 -4.93 9.41
C MET A 49 -5.43 -6.25 9.03
N ASP A 50 -6.52 -6.58 9.69
CA ASP A 50 -7.26 -7.81 9.41
C ASP A 50 -8.06 -7.74 8.11
N TYR A 51 -8.23 -6.54 7.55
CA TYR A 51 -9.10 -6.31 6.40
C TYR A 51 -8.37 -6.17 5.07
N TRP A 52 -7.04 -6.23 5.06
CA TRP A 52 -6.30 -6.12 3.81
C TRP A 52 -5.14 -7.11 3.74
N GLU A 53 -4.80 -7.45 2.50
CA GLU A 53 -3.66 -8.29 2.18
C GLU A 53 -2.64 -7.43 1.42
N ASP A 54 -1.40 -7.44 1.88
CA ASP A 54 -0.34 -6.63 1.26
C ASP A 54 0.16 -7.31 -0.02
N LEU A 55 -0.03 -6.64 -1.15
CA LEU A 55 0.46 -7.09 -2.45
C LEU A 55 1.62 -6.20 -2.94
N SER A 56 2.16 -5.38 -2.07
CA SER A 56 3.25 -4.47 -2.41
C SER A 56 4.55 -5.21 -2.69
N GLU A 57 5.36 -4.62 -3.56
CA GLU A 57 6.71 -5.10 -3.84
C GLU A 57 7.69 -4.00 -3.49
N TYR A 58 8.63 -4.32 -2.62
CA TYR A 58 9.62 -3.35 -2.16
C TYR A 58 10.91 -4.05 -1.75
N GLU A 59 11.96 -3.26 -1.62
CA GLU A 59 13.27 -3.72 -1.22
C GLU A 59 13.78 -2.83 -0.11
N ILE A 60 14.36 -3.43 0.93
CA ILE A 60 15.02 -2.70 1.99
C ILE A 60 16.50 -2.63 1.63
N ILE A 61 17.00 -1.40 1.44
CA ILE A 61 18.39 -1.16 1.10
C ILE A 61 19.10 -0.70 2.35
N GLU A 62 20.08 -1.47 2.80
CA GLU A 62 20.92 -1.09 3.91
C GLU A 62 22.08 -0.25 3.39
N ASP A 63 22.28 0.91 4.03
CA ASP A 63 23.45 1.73 3.77
C ASP A 63 24.63 1.14 4.52
N ASP A 64 25.49 0.52 3.77
CA ASP A 64 26.72 -0.07 4.30
C ASP A 64 27.80 1.00 4.28
N ASP A 65 27.94 1.69 5.36
CA ASP A 65 29.03 2.66 5.47
C ASP A 65 30.31 2.03 5.96
#